data_6f944dd2798684f487e38f435e839a1f
#
_entry.id   6f944dd2798684f487e38f435e839a1f
#
_cell.length_a   1.000
_cell.length_b   1.000
_cell.length_c   1.000
_cell.angle_alpha   90.00
_cell.angle_beta   90.00
_cell.angle_gamma   90.00
#
_symmetry.space_group_name_H-M   'P 1'
#
loop_
_entity.id
_entity.type
_entity.pdbx_description
1 polymer ?
#
loop_
_entity_poly.entity_id
_entity_poly.type
_entity_poly.pdbx_seq_one_letter_code
_entity_poly.pdbx_strand_id
1 'polypeptide(L)'
;MALSLNPGSRGLLMDPFNGAADIEAKLLRVLHNYAFVEEPSRLIRATRFAARFHWPLEERTQARYLSAKENNYIDHINHRAIGVEIEQLAYEDDPLHIVRALEKEEWLKVLNPHWTTAKVDAVGLSQLVKTRQQMNEMGYTPDPSPAVLYFLTSRLSDKDVSDLRKMIPRKDLVEAWKDLEDNAKDLAKRLTGKEAATPSRTWKLLSEARPEMTLFLAVTAKQQAVAQKIKNFFTKWRQVQQRIPLPEMTELHITPQLPEYSKIAHDVFMLLLDGRLRSRTETLKFLKPLAPPPPPPPPPPKRGRGAKAAAQAAGAAVPVAGKKGKSAPAEAPIPPPKTAAARPPKTAAARPPKTVAQKPALKSQKKNIAKPAVKKAKGKKKKR
;
A
#
# COMPACT_ATOMS: atom_id res chain seq x y z
N MET A 1 3.21 -14.03 21.39
CA MET A 1 4.21 -14.74 20.56
C MET A 1 5.47 -13.92 20.43
N ALA A 2 6.63 -14.54 20.40
CA ALA A 2 7.93 -13.90 20.14
C ALA A 2 8.80 -14.81 19.28
N LEU A 3 9.68 -14.22 18.45
CA LEU A 3 10.69 -14.96 17.70
C LEU A 3 12.05 -14.70 18.33
N SER A 4 12.81 -15.78 18.59
CA SER A 4 14.17 -15.65 19.10
C SER A 4 15.10 -15.07 18.04
N LEU A 5 15.90 -14.06 18.42
CA LEU A 5 16.93 -13.45 17.58
C LEU A 5 18.35 -13.95 17.94
N ASN A 6 18.50 -14.73 19.01
CA ASN A 6 19.79 -15.26 19.44
C ASN A 6 20.36 -16.23 18.38
N PRO A 7 21.67 -16.23 18.12
CA PRO A 7 22.27 -17.03 17.04
C PRO A 7 21.93 -18.53 17.12
N GLY A 8 21.92 -19.12 18.33
CA GLY A 8 21.65 -20.55 18.53
C GLY A 8 20.17 -20.96 18.45
N SER A 9 19.24 -20.00 18.51
CA SER A 9 17.80 -20.25 18.51
C SER A 9 17.04 -19.30 17.55
N ARG A 10 17.76 -18.70 16.61
CA ARG A 10 17.16 -17.72 15.69
C ARG A 10 15.99 -18.30 14.90
N GLY A 11 14.86 -17.62 14.96
CA GLY A 11 13.63 -18.06 14.28
C GLY A 11 12.78 -19.03 15.09
N LEU A 12 13.21 -19.45 16.31
CA LEU A 12 12.37 -20.26 17.19
C LEU A 12 11.18 -19.43 17.67
N LEU A 13 9.97 -19.93 17.40
CA LEU A 13 8.73 -19.30 17.86
C LEU A 13 8.46 -19.70 19.33
N MET A 14 8.32 -18.69 20.18
CA MET A 14 7.83 -18.84 21.54
C MET A 14 6.38 -18.37 21.59
N ASP A 15 5.46 -19.30 21.81
CA ASP A 15 4.01 -19.05 21.82
C ASP A 15 3.33 -19.72 23.02
N PRO A 16 3.52 -19.17 24.24
CA PRO A 16 3.00 -19.76 25.46
C PRO A 16 1.47 -19.77 25.55
N PHE A 17 0.78 -18.98 24.73
CA PHE A 17 -0.69 -18.88 24.72
C PHE A 17 -1.34 -19.52 23.49
N ASN A 18 -0.55 -20.24 22.69
CA ASN A 18 -1.04 -20.93 21.50
C ASN A 18 -1.71 -20.02 20.47
N GLY A 19 -1.20 -18.81 20.29
CA GLY A 19 -1.73 -17.81 19.36
C GLY A 19 -1.59 -18.21 17.89
N ALA A 20 -0.59 -19.06 17.56
CA ALA A 20 -0.43 -19.60 16.19
C ALA A 20 -1.65 -20.45 15.81
N ALA A 21 -2.15 -21.31 16.71
CA ALA A 21 -3.35 -22.09 16.47
C ALA A 21 -4.62 -21.22 16.36
N ASP A 22 -4.71 -20.12 17.14
CA ASP A 22 -5.80 -19.17 17.03
C ASP A 22 -5.80 -18.46 15.65
N ILE A 23 -4.63 -18.11 15.13
CA ILE A 23 -4.47 -17.52 13.80
C ILE A 23 -4.90 -18.51 12.72
N GLU A 24 -4.46 -19.78 12.81
CA GLU A 24 -4.83 -20.84 11.88
C GLU A 24 -6.34 -21.11 11.88
N ALA A 25 -6.94 -21.14 13.07
CA ALA A 25 -8.38 -21.29 13.27
C ALA A 25 -9.18 -20.02 12.92
N LYS A 26 -8.52 -18.87 12.69
CA LYS A 26 -9.13 -17.56 12.47
C LYS A 26 -10.08 -17.16 13.60
N LEU A 27 -9.64 -17.34 14.85
CA LEU A 27 -10.37 -17.03 16.06
C LEU A 27 -9.69 -15.92 16.85
N LEU A 28 -10.48 -15.12 17.54
CA LEU A 28 -10.01 -14.13 18.52
C LEU A 28 -10.31 -14.61 19.93
N ARG A 29 -9.26 -14.72 20.75
CA ARG A 29 -9.35 -15.21 22.11
C ARG A 29 -8.69 -14.26 23.09
N VAL A 30 -9.33 -14.02 24.25
CA VAL A 30 -8.68 -13.33 25.37
C VAL A 30 -7.71 -14.27 26.09
N LEU A 31 -6.60 -13.73 26.58
CA LEU A 31 -5.53 -14.54 27.18
C LEU A 31 -5.88 -15.04 28.59
N HIS A 32 -6.80 -14.38 29.28
CA HIS A 32 -7.22 -14.77 30.65
C HIS A 32 -8.67 -14.35 30.94
N ASN A 33 -9.23 -14.91 32.01
CA ASN A 33 -10.65 -14.81 32.32
C ASN A 33 -11.11 -13.41 32.69
N TYR A 34 -10.24 -12.58 33.25
CA TYR A 34 -10.57 -11.24 33.75
C TYR A 34 -10.23 -10.14 32.78
N ALA A 35 -9.89 -10.49 31.53
CA ALA A 35 -9.41 -9.54 30.53
C ALA A 35 -10.30 -8.31 30.33
N PHE A 36 -11.63 -8.49 30.32
CA PHE A 36 -12.58 -7.39 30.13
C PHE A 36 -12.89 -6.61 31.42
N VAL A 37 -12.66 -7.23 32.58
CA VAL A 37 -12.81 -6.57 33.89
C VAL A 37 -11.63 -5.66 34.16
N GLU A 38 -10.41 -6.17 33.94
CA GLU A 38 -9.17 -5.41 34.17
C GLU A 38 -9.02 -4.22 33.24
N GLU A 39 -9.42 -4.39 31.98
CA GLU A 39 -9.31 -3.36 30.97
C GLU A 39 -10.54 -3.37 30.06
N PRO A 40 -11.60 -2.62 30.44
CA PRO A 40 -12.85 -2.57 29.68
C PRO A 40 -12.73 -2.11 28.23
N SER A 41 -11.71 -1.32 27.89
CA SER A 41 -11.42 -0.92 26.51
C SER A 41 -11.21 -2.12 25.57
N ARG A 42 -10.88 -3.28 26.12
CA ARG A 42 -10.76 -4.53 25.35
C ARG A 42 -12.07 -4.97 24.72
N LEU A 43 -13.24 -4.52 25.19
CA LEU A 43 -14.53 -4.73 24.52
C LEU A 43 -14.56 -4.02 23.16
N ILE A 44 -14.15 -2.76 23.13
CA ILE A 44 -14.03 -1.96 21.90
C ILE A 44 -12.99 -2.60 20.98
N ARG A 45 -11.85 -2.99 21.52
CA ARG A 45 -10.74 -3.63 20.78
C ARG A 45 -11.14 -4.97 20.18
N ALA A 46 -11.88 -5.81 20.92
CA ALA A 46 -12.38 -7.10 20.44
C ALA A 46 -13.33 -6.90 19.23
N THR A 47 -14.26 -5.96 19.33
CA THR A 47 -15.17 -5.60 18.22
C THR A 47 -14.39 -5.10 17.02
N ARG A 48 -13.40 -4.22 17.24
CA ARG A 48 -12.55 -3.67 16.19
C ARG A 48 -11.76 -4.77 15.46
N PHE A 49 -11.13 -5.69 16.20
CA PHE A 49 -10.40 -6.81 15.59
C PHE A 49 -11.32 -7.82 14.90
N ALA A 50 -12.48 -8.12 15.48
CA ALA A 50 -13.47 -9.00 14.86
C ALA A 50 -13.92 -8.43 13.49
N ALA A 51 -14.15 -7.13 13.42
CA ALA A 51 -14.48 -6.44 12.18
C ALA A 51 -13.29 -6.39 11.21
N ARG A 52 -12.07 -6.07 11.67
CA ARG A 52 -10.86 -5.98 10.84
C ARG A 52 -10.52 -7.29 10.14
N PHE A 53 -10.53 -8.39 10.89
CA PHE A 53 -10.11 -9.70 10.40
C PHE A 53 -11.26 -10.53 9.85
N HIS A 54 -12.51 -10.12 10.09
CA HIS A 54 -13.70 -10.93 9.85
C HIS A 54 -13.63 -12.30 10.58
N TRP A 55 -13.04 -12.30 11.79
CA TRP A 55 -12.90 -13.47 12.64
C TRP A 55 -13.87 -13.38 13.81
N PRO A 56 -14.55 -14.49 14.17
CA PRO A 56 -15.38 -14.53 15.35
C PRO A 56 -14.53 -14.55 16.63
N LEU A 57 -15.15 -14.18 17.74
CA LEU A 57 -14.60 -14.46 19.04
C LEU A 57 -14.74 -15.95 19.33
N GLU A 58 -13.73 -16.53 20.01
CA GLU A 58 -13.81 -17.90 20.53
C GLU A 58 -14.99 -18.01 21.53
N GLU A 59 -15.65 -19.15 21.62
CA GLU A 59 -16.91 -19.33 22.35
C GLU A 59 -16.84 -18.83 23.81
N ARG A 60 -15.79 -19.18 24.55
CA ARG A 60 -15.62 -18.72 25.94
C ARG A 60 -15.33 -17.22 26.01
N THR A 61 -14.61 -16.70 25.04
CA THR A 61 -14.34 -15.26 24.91
C THR A 61 -15.62 -14.51 24.59
N GLN A 62 -16.46 -15.05 23.71
CA GLN A 62 -17.77 -14.50 23.39
C GLN A 62 -18.69 -14.46 24.61
N ALA A 63 -18.76 -15.54 25.39
CA ALA A 63 -19.54 -15.58 26.62
C ALA A 63 -19.08 -14.51 27.63
N ARG A 64 -17.76 -14.34 27.82
CA ARG A 64 -17.20 -13.28 28.68
C ARG A 64 -17.48 -11.88 28.15
N TYR A 65 -17.39 -11.69 26.82
CA TYR A 65 -17.72 -10.43 26.17
C TYR A 65 -19.18 -10.02 26.43
N LEU A 66 -20.12 -10.94 26.26
CA LEU A 66 -21.55 -10.71 26.53
C LEU A 66 -21.77 -10.40 28.01
N SER A 67 -21.22 -11.21 28.92
CA SER A 67 -21.32 -10.96 30.36
C SER A 67 -20.75 -9.60 30.77
N ALA A 68 -19.60 -9.21 30.19
CA ALA A 68 -19.02 -7.90 30.47
C ALA A 68 -19.88 -6.75 29.96
N LYS A 69 -20.58 -6.94 28.83
CA LYS A 69 -21.53 -5.98 28.26
C LYS A 69 -22.78 -5.87 29.12
N GLU A 70 -23.37 -7.00 29.54
CA GLU A 70 -24.54 -7.06 30.41
C GLU A 70 -24.28 -6.41 31.78
N ASN A 71 -23.07 -6.58 32.33
CA ASN A 71 -22.68 -5.97 33.60
C ASN A 71 -22.14 -4.53 33.46
N ASN A 72 -22.21 -3.93 32.27
CA ASN A 72 -21.77 -2.56 31.99
C ASN A 72 -20.32 -2.26 32.42
N TYR A 73 -19.40 -3.21 32.28
CA TYR A 73 -17.99 -2.98 32.64
C TYR A 73 -17.38 -1.83 31.86
N ILE A 74 -17.91 -1.50 30.69
CA ILE A 74 -17.46 -0.37 29.84
C ILE A 74 -17.56 0.97 30.56
N ASP A 75 -18.49 1.14 31.53
CA ASP A 75 -18.68 2.39 32.26
C ASP A 75 -17.46 2.74 33.14
N HIS A 76 -16.62 1.75 33.42
CA HIS A 76 -15.37 1.91 34.17
C HIS A 76 -14.14 2.20 33.29
N ILE A 77 -14.34 2.43 31.97
CA ILE A 77 -13.24 2.76 31.06
C ILE A 77 -12.61 4.11 31.43
N ASN A 78 -11.27 4.17 31.45
CA ASN A 78 -10.57 5.41 31.69
C ASN A 78 -10.42 6.26 30.41
N HIS A 79 -10.33 7.58 30.57
CA HIS A 79 -10.20 8.53 29.46
C HIS A 79 -8.98 8.28 28.55
N ARG A 80 -7.87 7.81 29.13
CA ARG A 80 -6.67 7.49 28.36
C ARG A 80 -6.90 6.28 27.46
N ALA A 81 -7.61 5.26 27.95
CA ALA A 81 -7.95 4.07 27.15
C ALA A 81 -8.90 4.43 26.01
N ILE A 82 -9.88 5.32 26.25
CA ILE A 82 -10.73 5.89 25.18
C ILE A 82 -9.87 6.56 24.11
N GLY A 83 -8.93 7.42 24.51
CA GLY A 83 -8.02 8.10 23.59
C GLY A 83 -7.17 7.15 22.75
N VAL A 84 -6.69 6.06 23.34
CA VAL A 84 -5.95 5.00 22.63
C VAL A 84 -6.84 4.32 21.58
N GLU A 85 -8.08 3.96 21.91
CA GLU A 85 -8.98 3.30 20.94
C GLU A 85 -9.37 4.26 19.79
N ILE A 86 -9.56 5.57 20.08
CA ILE A 86 -9.77 6.58 19.03
C ILE A 86 -8.54 6.70 18.11
N GLU A 87 -7.34 6.74 18.71
CA GLU A 87 -6.08 6.75 17.94
C GLU A 87 -5.99 5.53 17.01
N GLN A 88 -6.36 4.36 17.52
CA GLN A 88 -6.30 3.13 16.74
C GLN A 88 -7.25 3.11 15.54
N LEU A 89 -8.39 3.82 15.59
CA LEU A 89 -9.28 3.98 14.44
C LEU A 89 -8.61 4.71 13.26
N ALA A 90 -7.66 5.60 13.56
CA ALA A 90 -6.92 6.32 12.53
C ALA A 90 -6.02 5.40 11.67
N TYR A 91 -5.59 4.27 12.22
CA TYR A 91 -4.67 3.32 11.57
C TYR A 91 -5.39 2.13 10.91
N GLU A 92 -6.72 2.12 10.90
CA GLU A 92 -7.47 1.04 10.26
C GLU A 92 -7.44 1.18 8.72
N ASP A 93 -7.35 0.05 8.04
CA ASP A 93 -7.37 0.03 6.57
C ASP A 93 -8.76 0.32 5.99
N ASP A 94 -9.82 -0.17 6.66
CA ASP A 94 -11.22 0.18 6.38
C ASP A 94 -11.90 0.80 7.62
N PRO A 95 -11.63 2.07 7.93
CA PRO A 95 -12.17 2.72 9.11
C PRO A 95 -13.70 2.83 9.09
N LEU A 96 -14.33 2.89 7.91
CA LEU A 96 -15.79 2.96 7.79
C LEU A 96 -16.47 1.65 8.23
N HIS A 97 -15.90 0.51 7.84
CA HIS A 97 -16.38 -0.80 8.27
C HIS A 97 -16.26 -0.97 9.79
N ILE A 98 -15.12 -0.57 10.35
CA ILE A 98 -14.88 -0.62 11.80
C ILE A 98 -15.88 0.24 12.57
N VAL A 99 -16.08 1.50 12.14
CA VAL A 99 -17.00 2.42 12.82
C VAL A 99 -18.44 1.90 12.80
N ARG A 100 -18.89 1.28 11.70
CA ARG A 100 -20.21 0.61 11.64
C ARG A 100 -20.32 -0.55 12.61
N ALA A 101 -19.26 -1.36 12.75
CA ALA A 101 -19.24 -2.45 13.71
C ALA A 101 -19.30 -1.92 15.16
N LEU A 102 -18.56 -0.85 15.46
CA LEU A 102 -18.58 -0.21 16.78
C LEU A 102 -19.95 0.43 17.09
N GLU A 103 -20.60 1.03 16.10
CA GLU A 103 -21.95 1.60 16.29
C GLU A 103 -22.98 0.51 16.58
N LYS A 104 -22.93 -0.63 15.87
CA LYS A 104 -23.80 -1.78 16.09
C LYS A 104 -23.72 -2.31 17.53
N GLU A 105 -22.52 -2.27 18.12
CA GLU A 105 -22.26 -2.69 19.50
C GLU A 105 -22.41 -1.54 20.52
N GLU A 106 -22.78 -0.33 20.07
CA GLU A 106 -22.97 0.91 20.85
C GLU A 106 -21.67 1.53 21.38
N TRP A 107 -20.48 1.03 20.97
CA TRP A 107 -19.20 1.52 21.45
C TRP A 107 -18.84 2.93 20.94
N LEU A 108 -19.41 3.40 19.82
CA LEU A 108 -19.18 4.78 19.37
C LEU A 108 -19.64 5.81 20.39
N LYS A 109 -20.75 5.56 21.08
CA LYS A 109 -21.28 6.45 22.13
C LYS A 109 -20.35 6.54 23.34
N VAL A 110 -19.62 5.46 23.63
CA VAL A 110 -18.59 5.41 24.69
C VAL A 110 -17.39 6.28 24.30
N LEU A 111 -16.99 6.28 23.04
CA LEU A 111 -15.88 7.10 22.54
C LEU A 111 -16.27 8.58 22.52
N ASN A 112 -17.48 8.91 22.07
CA ASN A 112 -18.09 10.24 22.18
C ASN A 112 -19.62 10.10 22.06
N PRO A 113 -20.40 10.69 23.00
CA PRO A 113 -21.86 10.55 23.03
C PRO A 113 -22.57 11.00 21.75
N HIS A 114 -21.97 11.93 21.01
CA HIS A 114 -22.54 12.49 19.79
C HIS A 114 -22.05 11.80 18.51
N TRP A 115 -21.14 10.81 18.63
CA TRP A 115 -20.55 10.14 17.48
C TRP A 115 -21.47 9.04 16.95
N THR A 116 -21.82 9.16 15.68
CA THR A 116 -22.64 8.17 14.95
C THR A 116 -22.07 8.01 13.53
N THR A 117 -22.34 6.91 12.88
CA THR A 117 -21.94 6.67 11.49
C THR A 117 -22.54 7.71 10.52
N ALA A 118 -23.71 8.27 10.84
CA ALA A 118 -24.33 9.34 10.04
C ALA A 118 -23.50 10.64 10.03
N LYS A 119 -22.69 10.87 11.05
CA LYS A 119 -21.78 12.02 11.16
C LYS A 119 -20.42 11.82 10.51
N VAL A 120 -20.15 10.63 10.01
CA VAL A 120 -18.93 10.31 9.28
C VAL A 120 -19.07 10.67 7.81
N ASP A 121 -18.06 11.25 7.21
CA ASP A 121 -17.99 11.40 5.75
C ASP A 121 -17.54 10.09 5.10
N ALA A 122 -18.51 9.21 4.87
CA ALA A 122 -18.29 7.90 4.27
C ALA A 122 -17.75 7.97 2.84
N VAL A 123 -18.13 9.01 2.09
CA VAL A 123 -17.67 9.21 0.71
C VAL A 123 -16.19 9.62 0.72
N GLY A 124 -15.85 10.60 1.55
CA GLY A 124 -14.46 11.05 1.72
C GLY A 124 -13.54 9.92 2.17
N LEU A 125 -13.95 9.10 3.16
CA LEU A 125 -13.18 7.94 3.61
C LEU A 125 -12.99 6.90 2.52
N SER A 126 -14.04 6.56 1.76
CA SER A 126 -13.93 5.58 0.68
C SER A 126 -12.99 6.06 -0.43
N GLN A 127 -13.01 7.36 -0.73
CA GLN A 127 -12.09 7.97 -1.70
C GLN A 127 -10.66 8.01 -1.16
N LEU A 128 -10.48 8.30 0.12
CA LEU A 128 -9.17 8.32 0.79
C LEU A 128 -8.48 6.95 0.70
N VAL A 129 -9.20 5.88 1.04
CA VAL A 129 -8.68 4.51 0.97
C VAL A 129 -8.26 4.14 -0.46
N LYS A 130 -9.11 4.43 -1.46
CA LYS A 130 -8.79 4.18 -2.88
C LYS A 130 -7.58 4.97 -3.34
N THR A 131 -7.51 6.25 -2.99
CA THR A 131 -6.41 7.12 -3.40
C THR A 131 -5.10 6.71 -2.70
N ARG A 132 -5.15 6.33 -1.42
CA ARG A 132 -4.00 5.77 -0.69
C ARG A 132 -3.47 4.51 -1.37
N GLN A 133 -4.35 3.58 -1.74
CA GLN A 133 -3.96 2.37 -2.45
C GLN A 133 -3.26 2.70 -3.77
N GLN A 134 -3.81 3.61 -4.58
CA GLN A 134 -3.18 4.07 -5.82
C GLN A 134 -1.80 4.70 -5.57
N MET A 135 -1.65 5.49 -4.50
CA MET A 135 -0.38 6.08 -4.12
C MET A 135 0.64 5.02 -3.70
N ASN A 136 0.22 4.00 -2.94
CA ASN A 136 1.08 2.89 -2.54
C ASN A 136 1.58 2.08 -3.75
N GLU A 137 0.72 1.79 -4.71
CA GLU A 137 1.08 1.14 -5.98
C GLU A 137 2.11 1.95 -6.79
N MET A 138 2.15 3.26 -6.58
CA MET A 138 3.11 4.17 -7.18
C MET A 138 4.40 4.36 -6.36
N GLY A 139 4.54 3.67 -5.24
CA GLY A 139 5.70 3.75 -4.34
C GLY A 139 5.67 4.91 -3.35
N TYR A 140 4.56 5.64 -3.21
CA TYR A 140 4.36 6.57 -2.11
C TYR A 140 3.72 5.84 -0.94
N THR A 141 4.15 6.15 0.27
CA THR A 141 3.60 5.58 1.52
C THR A 141 3.07 6.69 2.42
N PRO A 142 1.98 7.39 2.04
CA PRO A 142 1.42 8.45 2.86
C PRO A 142 0.83 7.88 4.16
N ASP A 143 1.02 8.57 5.26
CA ASP A 143 0.27 8.31 6.49
C ASP A 143 -1.15 8.87 6.38
N PRO A 144 -2.19 8.03 6.31
CA PRO A 144 -3.57 8.49 6.17
C PRO A 144 -4.20 8.90 7.49
N SER A 145 -3.57 8.62 8.64
CA SER A 145 -4.20 8.69 9.96
C SER A 145 -4.78 10.07 10.30
N PRO A 146 -4.14 11.23 10.01
CA PRO A 146 -4.77 12.53 10.22
C PRO A 146 -6.00 12.76 9.36
N ALA A 147 -5.95 12.31 8.09
CA ALA A 147 -7.06 12.43 7.15
C ALA A 147 -8.24 11.51 7.53
N VAL A 148 -7.94 10.30 8.02
CA VAL A 148 -8.98 9.39 8.55
C VAL A 148 -9.72 10.04 9.70
N LEU A 149 -9.02 10.61 10.70
CA LEU A 149 -9.65 11.32 11.81
C LEU A 149 -10.47 12.52 11.32
N TYR A 150 -9.98 13.26 10.33
CA TYR A 150 -10.71 14.37 9.73
C TYR A 150 -12.07 13.92 9.17
N PHE A 151 -12.11 12.86 8.35
CA PHE A 151 -13.36 12.38 7.75
C PHE A 151 -14.26 11.66 8.76
N LEU A 152 -13.70 10.97 9.75
CA LEU A 152 -14.48 10.34 10.82
C LEU A 152 -15.21 11.36 11.70
N THR A 153 -14.69 12.57 11.85
CA THR A 153 -15.21 13.60 12.74
C THR A 153 -15.78 14.82 12.03
N SER A 154 -15.87 14.78 10.70
CA SER A 154 -16.18 15.94 9.83
C SER A 154 -17.51 16.62 10.13
N ARG A 155 -18.48 15.93 10.75
CA ARG A 155 -19.79 16.46 11.12
C ARG A 155 -20.04 16.49 12.62
N LEU A 156 -19.00 16.32 13.42
CA LEU A 156 -19.05 16.57 14.87
C LEU A 156 -18.93 18.06 15.13
N SER A 157 -19.36 18.51 16.31
CA SER A 157 -19.16 19.89 16.74
C SER A 157 -17.69 20.15 17.03
N ASP A 158 -17.24 21.42 16.92
CA ASP A 158 -15.87 21.82 17.24
C ASP A 158 -15.48 21.48 18.69
N LYS A 159 -16.46 21.52 19.60
CA LYS A 159 -16.29 21.09 20.98
C LYS A 159 -15.97 19.60 21.06
N ASP A 160 -16.79 18.76 20.43
CA ASP A 160 -16.57 17.30 20.40
C ASP A 160 -15.20 16.96 19.82
N VAL A 161 -14.84 17.58 18.67
CA VAL A 161 -13.54 17.39 18.04
C VAL A 161 -12.40 17.84 18.95
N SER A 162 -12.54 18.96 19.66
CA SER A 162 -11.54 19.44 20.62
C SER A 162 -11.36 18.46 21.79
N ASP A 163 -12.47 17.91 22.29
CA ASP A 163 -12.43 16.95 23.40
C ASP A 163 -11.80 15.61 22.97
N LEU A 164 -12.11 15.12 21.75
CA LEU A 164 -11.44 13.96 21.16
C LEU A 164 -9.92 14.17 21.04
N ARG A 165 -9.49 15.35 20.56
CA ARG A 165 -8.06 15.69 20.43
C ARG A 165 -7.32 15.70 21.77
N LYS A 166 -7.97 16.12 22.86
CA LYS A 166 -7.38 16.10 24.21
C LYS A 166 -7.15 14.70 24.75
N MET A 167 -8.04 13.73 24.38
CA MET A 167 -7.96 12.35 24.85
C MET A 167 -6.88 11.54 24.14
N ILE A 168 -6.59 11.81 22.86
CA ILE A 168 -5.56 11.10 22.10
C ILE A 168 -4.18 11.33 22.72
N PRO A 169 -3.44 10.25 23.09
CA PRO A 169 -2.13 10.40 23.74
C PRO A 169 -1.04 10.88 22.78
N ARG A 170 -1.15 10.58 21.49
CA ARG A 170 -0.15 10.86 20.47
C ARG A 170 -0.25 12.28 19.94
N LYS A 171 0.60 13.16 20.47
CA LYS A 171 0.55 14.59 20.19
C LYS A 171 0.87 14.97 18.75
N ASP A 172 1.85 14.28 18.14
CA ASP A 172 2.22 14.47 16.74
C ASP A 172 1.04 14.19 15.77
N LEU A 173 0.25 13.16 16.04
CA LEU A 173 -0.97 12.85 15.28
C LEU A 173 -2.03 13.94 15.46
N VAL A 174 -2.21 14.42 16.69
CA VAL A 174 -3.18 15.48 17.00
C VAL A 174 -2.81 16.80 16.31
N GLU A 175 -1.54 17.17 16.31
CA GLU A 175 -1.02 18.36 15.62
C GLU A 175 -1.19 18.20 14.09
N ALA A 176 -0.78 17.05 13.53
CA ALA A 176 -0.96 16.77 12.11
C ALA A 176 -2.44 16.83 11.70
N TRP A 177 -3.34 16.31 12.53
CA TRP A 177 -4.78 16.37 12.29
C TRP A 177 -5.33 17.80 12.39
N LYS A 178 -4.87 18.58 13.37
CA LYS A 178 -5.29 19.96 13.58
C LYS A 178 -4.92 20.86 12.39
N ASP A 179 -3.67 20.72 11.91
CA ASP A 179 -3.11 21.59 10.90
C ASP A 179 -3.36 21.08 9.46
N LEU A 180 -4.01 19.92 9.32
CA LEU A 180 -4.23 19.23 8.05
C LEU A 180 -4.93 20.12 7.02
N GLU A 181 -6.03 20.76 7.43
CA GLU A 181 -6.87 21.54 6.51
C GLU A 181 -6.17 22.84 6.08
N ASP A 182 -5.47 23.51 6.98
CA ASP A 182 -4.78 24.77 6.68
C ASP A 182 -3.54 24.52 5.81
N ASN A 183 -2.76 23.50 6.11
CA ASN A 183 -1.65 23.07 5.27
C ASN A 183 -2.13 22.65 3.85
N ALA A 184 -3.28 21.99 3.76
CA ALA A 184 -3.87 21.64 2.47
C ALA A 184 -4.36 22.87 1.70
N LYS A 185 -4.97 23.86 2.36
CA LYS A 185 -5.35 25.15 1.73
C LYS A 185 -4.14 25.89 1.19
N ASP A 186 -3.04 25.91 1.94
CA ASP A 186 -1.80 26.57 1.51
C ASP A 186 -1.17 25.85 0.30
N LEU A 187 -1.12 24.53 0.31
CA LEU A 187 -0.68 23.78 -0.86
C LEU A 187 -1.60 24.01 -2.08
N ALA A 188 -2.92 24.08 -1.88
CA ALA A 188 -3.87 24.40 -2.94
C ALA A 188 -3.65 25.81 -3.53
N LYS A 189 -3.38 26.81 -2.69
CA LYS A 189 -3.02 28.17 -3.14
C LYS A 189 -1.73 28.15 -3.96
N ARG A 190 -0.69 27.48 -3.53
CA ARG A 190 0.57 27.34 -4.26
C ARG A 190 0.35 26.64 -5.60
N LEU A 191 -0.49 25.59 -5.64
CA LEU A 191 -0.85 24.88 -6.88
C LEU A 191 -1.64 25.74 -7.88
N THR A 192 -2.38 26.75 -7.41
CA THR A 192 -3.10 27.70 -8.29
C THR A 192 -2.26 28.93 -8.65
N GLY A 193 -1.20 29.18 -7.89
CA GLY A 193 -0.31 30.33 -8.04
C GLY A 193 0.71 30.21 -9.16
N LYS A 194 1.57 31.25 -9.24
CA LYS A 194 2.67 31.32 -10.22
C LYS A 194 3.73 30.23 -10.00
N GLU A 195 3.85 29.68 -8.80
CA GLU A 195 4.78 28.59 -8.47
C GLU A 195 4.49 27.31 -9.25
N ALA A 196 3.24 27.07 -9.61
CA ALA A 196 2.79 25.92 -10.35
C ALA A 196 2.26 26.27 -11.74
N ALA A 197 2.83 27.32 -12.39
CA ALA A 197 2.38 27.79 -13.70
C ALA A 197 2.65 26.80 -14.83
N THR A 198 3.71 25.99 -14.72
CA THR A 198 4.07 24.98 -15.72
C THR A 198 3.95 23.56 -15.14
N PRO A 199 3.81 22.53 -15.99
CA PRO A 199 3.78 21.14 -15.54
C PRO A 199 5.03 20.73 -14.74
N SER A 200 6.23 21.17 -15.17
CA SER A 200 7.49 20.89 -14.48
C SER A 200 7.53 21.50 -13.07
N ARG A 201 7.11 22.75 -12.92
CA ARG A 201 7.02 23.43 -11.63
C ARG A 201 5.98 22.77 -10.73
N THR A 202 4.83 22.38 -11.29
CA THR A 202 3.79 21.66 -10.54
C THR A 202 4.31 20.29 -10.07
N TRP A 203 5.03 19.58 -10.93
CA TRP A 203 5.66 18.31 -10.57
C TRP A 203 6.62 18.49 -9.40
N LYS A 204 7.52 19.45 -9.48
CA LYS A 204 8.49 19.76 -8.40
C LYS A 204 7.77 20.05 -7.09
N LEU A 205 6.76 20.93 -7.12
CA LEU A 205 5.99 21.31 -5.95
C LEU A 205 5.30 20.10 -5.28
N LEU A 206 4.69 19.21 -6.08
CA LEU A 206 4.02 18.01 -5.57
C LEU A 206 5.01 16.92 -5.11
N SER A 207 6.20 16.85 -5.70
CA SER A 207 7.25 15.91 -5.27
C SER A 207 7.92 16.34 -3.96
N GLU A 208 8.01 17.64 -3.69
CA GLU A 208 8.55 18.21 -2.46
C GLU A 208 7.51 18.27 -1.34
N ALA A 209 6.21 18.26 -1.69
CA ALA A 209 5.12 18.26 -0.74
C ALA A 209 5.07 16.95 0.05
N ARG A 210 4.60 17.04 1.30
CA ARG A 210 4.34 15.84 2.11
C ARG A 210 3.29 14.97 1.41
N PRO A 211 3.53 13.65 1.24
CA PRO A 211 2.60 12.76 0.56
C PRO A 211 1.19 12.76 1.17
N GLU A 212 1.08 12.96 2.50
CA GLU A 212 -0.18 13.04 3.24
C GLU A 212 -1.04 14.23 2.77
N MET A 213 -0.39 15.39 2.50
CA MET A 213 -1.10 16.57 2.00
C MET A 213 -1.62 16.35 0.58
N THR A 214 -0.82 15.70 -0.27
CA THR A 214 -1.22 15.34 -1.62
C THR A 214 -2.38 14.34 -1.61
N LEU A 215 -2.33 13.34 -0.71
CA LEU A 215 -3.41 12.39 -0.47
C LEU A 215 -4.71 13.11 -0.07
N PHE A 216 -4.63 13.98 0.93
CA PHE A 216 -5.79 14.71 1.44
C PHE A 216 -6.39 15.63 0.39
N LEU A 217 -5.57 16.39 -0.33
CA LEU A 217 -6.02 17.25 -1.42
C LEU A 217 -6.60 16.48 -2.60
N ALA A 218 -6.10 15.28 -2.92
CA ALA A 218 -6.66 14.46 -3.98
C ALA A 218 -8.14 14.11 -3.73
N VAL A 219 -8.55 14.06 -2.45
CA VAL A 219 -9.93 13.77 -2.04
C VAL A 219 -10.76 15.03 -1.82
N THR A 220 -10.15 16.09 -1.27
CA THR A 220 -10.89 17.28 -0.81
C THR A 220 -10.86 18.47 -1.74
N ALA A 221 -10.04 18.44 -2.82
CA ALA A 221 -9.89 19.59 -3.72
C ALA A 221 -11.21 19.95 -4.42
N LYS A 222 -11.78 21.09 -4.04
CA LYS A 222 -12.98 21.66 -4.67
C LYS A 222 -12.66 22.32 -6.01
N GLN A 223 -11.45 22.84 -6.18
CA GLN A 223 -11.01 23.52 -7.40
C GLN A 223 -10.60 22.51 -8.45
N GLN A 224 -11.29 22.49 -9.58
CA GLN A 224 -11.02 21.58 -10.67
C GLN A 224 -9.56 21.66 -11.18
N ALA A 225 -8.98 22.85 -11.18
CA ALA A 225 -7.58 23.03 -11.58
C ALA A 225 -6.60 22.28 -10.67
N VAL A 226 -6.82 22.30 -9.35
CA VAL A 226 -5.99 21.58 -8.37
C VAL A 226 -6.17 20.06 -8.54
N ALA A 227 -7.43 19.60 -8.58
CA ALA A 227 -7.75 18.19 -8.79
C ALA A 227 -7.12 17.64 -10.09
N GLN A 228 -7.19 18.42 -11.19
CA GLN A 228 -6.59 18.03 -12.48
C GLN A 228 -5.06 17.95 -12.42
N LYS A 229 -4.39 18.89 -11.72
CA LYS A 229 -2.94 18.86 -11.54
C LYS A 229 -2.51 17.63 -10.75
N ILE A 230 -3.19 17.32 -9.65
CA ILE A 230 -2.92 16.13 -8.84
C ILE A 230 -3.18 14.85 -9.66
N LYS A 231 -4.29 14.78 -10.40
CA LYS A 231 -4.57 13.67 -11.30
C LYS A 231 -3.47 13.48 -12.36
N ASN A 232 -3.02 14.57 -12.99
CA ASN A 232 -1.94 14.53 -13.97
C ASN A 232 -0.63 14.04 -13.33
N PHE A 233 -0.33 14.46 -12.10
CA PHE A 233 0.84 14.01 -11.35
C PHE A 233 0.85 12.49 -11.16
N PHE A 234 -0.28 11.91 -10.76
CA PHE A 234 -0.38 10.47 -10.55
C PHE A 234 -0.49 9.63 -11.84
N THR A 235 -0.91 10.22 -12.95
CA THR A 235 -1.16 9.47 -14.19
C THR A 235 -0.28 9.94 -15.33
N LYS A 236 -0.69 11.03 -16.01
CA LYS A 236 -0.13 11.49 -17.27
C LYS A 236 1.36 11.82 -17.18
N TRP A 237 1.79 12.53 -16.14
CA TRP A 237 3.17 13.00 -16.05
C TRP A 237 4.16 11.87 -15.70
N ARG A 238 3.71 10.82 -15.04
CA ARG A 238 4.54 9.63 -14.82
C ARG A 238 4.85 8.87 -16.10
N GLN A 239 3.89 8.83 -17.02
CA GLN A 239 4.12 8.22 -18.34
C GLN A 239 5.18 8.98 -19.14
N VAL A 240 5.39 10.28 -18.87
CA VAL A 240 6.44 11.06 -19.50
C VAL A 240 7.84 10.56 -19.10
N GLN A 241 8.02 9.99 -17.90
CA GLN A 241 9.30 9.38 -17.50
C GLN A 241 9.73 8.24 -18.44
N GLN A 242 8.76 7.49 -18.98
CA GLN A 242 9.03 6.41 -19.94
C GLN A 242 9.45 6.94 -21.34
N ARG A 243 9.26 8.24 -21.57
CA ARG A 243 9.61 8.91 -22.84
C ARG A 243 10.97 9.61 -22.79
N ILE A 244 11.73 9.41 -21.74
CA ILE A 244 13.10 9.93 -21.68
C ILE A 244 13.88 9.34 -22.85
N PRO A 245 14.55 10.16 -23.68
CA PRO A 245 15.22 9.74 -24.92
C PRO A 245 16.54 9.01 -24.60
N LEU A 246 16.45 7.81 -24.06
CA LEU A 246 17.61 6.98 -23.69
C LEU A 246 18.53 6.67 -24.87
N PRO A 247 18.02 6.42 -26.13
CA PRO A 247 18.88 6.21 -27.29
C PRO A 247 19.79 7.42 -27.58
N GLU A 248 19.23 8.63 -27.59
CA GLU A 248 19.95 9.87 -27.84
C GLU A 248 20.97 10.18 -26.72
N MET A 249 20.60 9.88 -25.47
CA MET A 249 21.54 10.00 -24.35
C MET A 249 22.72 9.02 -24.48
N THR A 250 22.45 7.79 -24.90
CA THR A 250 23.50 6.78 -25.12
C THR A 250 24.40 7.15 -26.31
N GLU A 251 23.86 7.68 -27.41
CA GLU A 251 24.64 8.19 -28.55
C GLU A 251 25.66 9.26 -28.12
N LEU A 252 25.34 10.04 -27.11
CA LEU A 252 26.19 11.09 -26.56
C LEU A 252 27.01 10.65 -25.34
N HIS A 253 27.13 9.34 -25.09
CA HIS A 253 27.83 8.76 -23.96
C HIS A 253 27.31 9.19 -22.57
N ILE A 254 26.07 9.69 -22.50
CA ILE A 254 25.39 10.00 -21.24
C ILE A 254 24.74 8.71 -20.71
N THR A 255 25.51 7.93 -19.96
CA THR A 255 25.11 6.63 -19.41
C THR A 255 24.92 6.69 -17.90
N PRO A 256 24.25 5.71 -17.27
CA PRO A 256 24.07 5.67 -15.82
C PRO A 256 25.35 5.66 -14.99
N GLN A 257 26.50 5.38 -15.63
CA GLN A 257 27.84 5.41 -15.01
C GLN A 257 28.36 6.85 -14.83
N LEU A 258 27.77 7.83 -15.54
CA LEU A 258 28.16 9.23 -15.41
C LEU A 258 27.60 9.80 -14.08
N PRO A 259 28.41 10.45 -13.23
CA PRO A 259 27.95 11.01 -11.96
C PRO A 259 26.77 12.00 -12.13
N GLU A 260 26.75 12.73 -13.25
CA GLU A 260 25.74 13.74 -13.56
C GLU A 260 24.48 13.17 -14.24
N TYR A 261 24.46 11.85 -14.54
CA TYR A 261 23.35 11.21 -15.27
C TYR A 261 21.99 11.48 -14.64
N SER A 262 21.86 11.32 -13.32
CA SER A 262 20.60 11.53 -12.63
C SER A 262 20.08 12.95 -12.76
N LYS A 263 20.97 13.95 -12.72
CA LYS A 263 20.62 15.36 -12.91
C LYS A 263 20.19 15.64 -14.34
N ILE A 264 20.97 15.14 -15.33
CA ILE A 264 20.65 15.31 -16.76
C ILE A 264 19.31 14.65 -17.09
N ALA A 265 19.08 13.42 -16.63
CA ALA A 265 17.80 12.72 -16.84
C ALA A 265 16.62 13.46 -16.20
N HIS A 266 16.82 14.06 -15.02
CA HIS A 266 15.82 14.90 -14.36
C HIS A 266 15.52 16.16 -15.15
N ASP A 267 16.54 16.88 -15.64
CA ASP A 267 16.36 18.10 -16.42
C ASP A 267 15.67 17.82 -17.76
N VAL A 268 16.01 16.73 -18.43
CA VAL A 268 15.33 16.23 -19.63
C VAL A 268 13.86 15.94 -19.33
N PHE A 269 13.58 15.24 -18.24
CA PHE A 269 12.22 14.95 -17.81
C PHE A 269 11.40 16.23 -17.57
N MET A 270 11.96 17.23 -16.90
CA MET A 270 11.29 18.51 -16.67
C MET A 270 10.98 19.26 -17.96
N LEU A 271 11.88 19.22 -18.94
CA LEU A 271 11.65 19.82 -20.25
C LEU A 271 10.59 19.07 -21.07
N LEU A 272 10.58 17.72 -20.96
CA LEU A 272 9.54 16.89 -21.58
C LEU A 272 8.16 17.19 -20.99
N LEU A 273 8.06 17.39 -19.68
CA LEU A 273 6.81 17.78 -19.01
C LEU A 273 6.26 19.10 -19.56
N ASP A 274 7.14 20.07 -19.79
CA ASP A 274 6.77 21.38 -20.36
C ASP A 274 6.57 21.35 -21.88
N GLY A 275 6.78 20.18 -22.52
CA GLY A 275 6.61 20.02 -23.96
C GLY A 275 7.66 20.75 -24.80
N ARG A 276 8.86 21.00 -24.25
CA ARG A 276 9.96 21.72 -24.92
C ARG A 276 10.85 20.83 -25.80
N LEU A 277 10.92 19.52 -25.50
CA LEU A 277 11.70 18.55 -26.29
C LEU A 277 10.73 17.73 -27.15
N ARG A 278 10.30 18.28 -28.29
CA ARG A 278 9.31 17.64 -29.18
C ARG A 278 9.94 16.85 -30.31
N SER A 279 11.17 17.21 -30.70
CA SER A 279 11.90 16.60 -31.81
C SER A 279 13.26 16.06 -31.34
N ARG A 280 13.79 15.08 -32.12
CA ARG A 280 15.13 14.55 -31.89
C ARG A 280 16.19 15.64 -32.00
N THR A 281 16.03 16.59 -32.90
CA THR A 281 16.95 17.70 -33.10
C THR A 281 17.02 18.63 -31.88
N GLU A 282 15.88 18.95 -31.27
CA GLU A 282 15.82 19.74 -30.04
C GLU A 282 16.46 19.00 -28.87
N THR A 283 16.17 17.69 -28.76
CA THR A 283 16.77 16.81 -27.73
C THR A 283 18.30 16.76 -27.83
N LEU A 284 18.83 16.51 -29.04
CA LEU A 284 20.28 16.48 -29.26
C LEU A 284 20.92 17.86 -29.02
N LYS A 285 20.25 18.96 -29.42
CA LYS A 285 20.72 20.33 -29.15
C LYS A 285 20.85 20.60 -27.65
N PHE A 286 19.93 20.10 -26.85
CA PHE A 286 19.99 20.24 -25.38
C PHE A 286 21.05 19.34 -24.74
N LEU A 287 21.19 18.09 -25.21
CA LEU A 287 22.10 17.10 -24.61
C LEU A 287 23.58 17.31 -25.00
N LYS A 288 23.89 17.81 -26.22
CA LYS A 288 25.25 18.01 -26.67
C LYS A 288 26.19 18.76 -25.72
N PRO A 289 25.77 19.91 -25.11
CA PRO A 289 26.64 20.62 -24.18
C PRO A 289 26.82 19.89 -22.83
N LEU A 290 26.00 18.88 -22.54
CA LEU A 290 26.04 18.09 -21.30
C LEU A 290 26.77 16.74 -21.50
N ALA A 291 27.16 16.45 -22.74
CA ALA A 291 27.87 15.23 -23.07
C ALA A 291 29.33 15.26 -22.54
N PRO A 292 29.81 14.14 -21.97
CA PRO A 292 31.23 14.03 -21.63
C PRO A 292 32.08 14.12 -22.89
N PRO A 293 33.36 14.54 -22.78
CA PRO A 293 34.26 14.55 -23.93
C PRO A 293 34.36 13.13 -24.53
N PRO A 294 34.42 13.03 -25.89
CA PRO A 294 34.45 11.73 -26.54
C PRO A 294 35.69 10.95 -26.04
N PRO A 295 35.56 9.63 -25.85
CA PRO A 295 36.71 8.80 -25.44
C PRO A 295 37.86 8.97 -26.42
N PRO A 296 39.11 9.00 -25.96
CA PRO A 296 40.27 9.12 -26.86
C PRO A 296 40.25 7.98 -27.88
N PRO A 297 40.61 8.26 -29.16
CA PRO A 297 40.62 7.23 -30.18
C PRO A 297 41.53 6.08 -29.75
N PRO A 298 41.12 4.82 -30.02
CA PRO A 298 41.92 3.67 -29.65
C PRO A 298 43.35 3.85 -30.23
N PRO A 299 44.42 3.54 -29.46
CA PRO A 299 45.79 3.68 -29.95
C PRO A 299 45.96 2.85 -31.23
N PRO A 300 46.62 3.41 -32.27
CA PRO A 300 46.81 2.68 -33.53
C PRO A 300 47.48 1.33 -33.25
N PRO A 301 47.07 0.25 -33.92
CA PRO A 301 47.64 -1.07 -33.71
C PRO A 301 49.14 -0.97 -33.85
N LYS A 302 49.89 -1.31 -32.81
CA LYS A 302 51.34 -1.38 -32.85
C LYS A 302 51.74 -2.33 -33.98
N ARG A 303 52.22 -1.82 -35.13
CA ARG A 303 52.80 -2.62 -36.19
C ARG A 303 53.93 -3.43 -35.57
N GLY A 304 53.70 -4.71 -35.38
CA GLY A 304 54.70 -5.62 -34.83
C GLY A 304 55.92 -5.66 -35.72
N ARG A 305 57.08 -5.31 -35.14
CA ARG A 305 58.42 -5.48 -35.69
C ARG A 305 58.76 -6.97 -35.73
N GLY A 306 57.92 -7.83 -36.36
CA GLY A 306 58.12 -9.29 -36.36
C GLY A 306 58.11 -9.95 -37.74
N ALA A 307 57.91 -9.15 -38.83
CA ALA A 307 57.83 -9.75 -40.18
C ALA A 307 59.11 -9.76 -41.02
N LYS A 308 60.32 -9.59 -40.40
CA LYS A 308 61.56 -9.62 -41.13
C LYS A 308 62.50 -10.74 -40.73
N ALA A 309 62.14 -11.66 -39.85
CA ALA A 309 62.96 -12.80 -39.45
C ALA A 309 62.46 -14.17 -39.96
N ALA A 310 61.33 -14.23 -40.68
CA ALA A 310 60.73 -15.48 -41.19
C ALA A 310 61.00 -15.72 -42.71
N ALA A 311 61.70 -14.82 -43.38
CA ALA A 311 62.00 -14.95 -44.84
C ALA A 311 63.39 -15.50 -45.20
N GLN A 312 64.15 -15.95 -44.21
CA GLN A 312 65.56 -16.50 -44.47
C GLN A 312 65.76 -17.94 -44.02
N ALA A 313 64.77 -18.71 -43.71
CA ALA A 313 64.89 -20.11 -43.33
C ALA A 313 63.98 -21.06 -44.17
N ALA A 314 63.74 -20.74 -45.42
CA ALA A 314 63.08 -21.66 -46.37
C ALA A 314 64.02 -21.95 -47.55
N GLY A 315 65.00 -22.79 -47.32
CA GLY A 315 65.85 -23.33 -48.38
C GLY A 315 66.61 -24.51 -47.80
N ALA A 316 66.12 -25.69 -48.04
CA ALA A 316 66.83 -26.95 -48.29
C ALA A 316 66.08 -28.16 -47.62
N ALA A 317 65.86 -29.09 -48.54
CA ALA A 317 65.81 -30.55 -48.39
C ALA A 317 64.51 -31.26 -48.17
N VAL A 318 64.19 -32.02 -49.16
CA VAL A 318 63.13 -32.97 -49.53
C VAL A 318 63.48 -34.39 -48.91
N PRO A 319 62.70 -35.42 -49.13
CA PRO A 319 61.75 -36.08 -48.16
C PRO A 319 62.21 -37.46 -47.76
N VAL A 320 61.60 -38.06 -46.77
CA VAL A 320 61.41 -39.54 -46.71
C VAL A 320 60.26 -39.92 -45.78
N ALA A 321 59.58 -40.87 -46.31
CA ALA A 321 58.32 -41.50 -45.82
C ALA A 321 58.44 -42.26 -44.47
N GLY A 322 57.35 -42.36 -43.78
CA GLY A 322 57.11 -43.58 -43.04
C GLY A 322 56.34 -43.52 -41.74
N LYS A 323 55.20 -44.15 -41.79
CA LYS A 323 54.50 -44.91 -40.74
C LYS A 323 53.81 -44.24 -39.53
N LYS A 324 52.50 -44.40 -39.59
CA LYS A 324 51.54 -44.84 -38.54
C LYS A 324 51.95 -44.73 -37.06
N GLY A 325 51.15 -43.99 -36.31
CA GLY A 325 51.00 -44.12 -34.86
C GLY A 325 49.74 -43.42 -34.39
N LYS A 326 48.79 -44.19 -33.89
CA LYS A 326 47.54 -43.77 -33.21
C LYS A 326 47.92 -43.09 -31.89
N SER A 327 47.27 -41.97 -31.53
CA SER A 327 46.79 -41.72 -30.16
C SER A 327 45.93 -40.45 -30.10
N ALA A 328 44.86 -40.64 -29.53
CA ALA A 328 43.79 -39.94 -28.80
C ALA A 328 43.74 -38.40 -28.78
N PRO A 329 42.53 -37.85 -28.74
CA PRO A 329 42.25 -36.42 -28.82
C PRO A 329 42.32 -35.72 -27.48
N ALA A 330 42.85 -34.53 -27.51
CA ALA A 330 42.94 -33.59 -26.38
C ALA A 330 41.55 -32.98 -26.08
N GLU A 331 41.29 -32.87 -24.80
CA GLU A 331 40.10 -32.30 -24.15
C GLU A 331 39.81 -30.88 -24.58
N ALA A 332 38.51 -30.63 -24.85
CA ALA A 332 37.91 -29.30 -24.94
C ALA A 332 37.45 -28.85 -23.54
N PRO A 333 37.42 -27.54 -23.25
CA PRO A 333 37.08 -27.04 -21.91
C PRO A 333 35.59 -27.18 -21.58
N ILE A 334 35.33 -27.60 -20.35
CA ILE A 334 34.03 -27.88 -19.73
C ILE A 334 33.23 -26.56 -19.52
N PRO A 335 31.95 -26.45 -19.91
CA PRO A 335 31.06 -25.37 -19.51
C PRO A 335 30.55 -25.56 -18.08
N PRO A 336 30.19 -24.48 -17.33
CA PRO A 336 29.76 -24.57 -15.93
C PRO A 336 28.38 -25.25 -15.79
N PRO A 337 28.10 -25.89 -14.64
CA PRO A 337 26.92 -26.72 -14.45
C PRO A 337 25.64 -25.89 -14.38
N LYS A 338 24.65 -26.29 -15.15
CA LYS A 338 23.26 -25.86 -15.02
C LYS A 338 22.65 -26.47 -13.76
N THR A 339 22.23 -25.65 -12.82
CA THR A 339 21.40 -26.04 -11.70
C THR A 339 20.09 -26.63 -12.19
N ALA A 340 19.88 -27.91 -11.89
CA ALA A 340 18.66 -28.65 -12.17
C ALA A 340 17.57 -28.18 -11.18
N ALA A 341 16.49 -27.63 -11.72
CA ALA A 341 15.26 -27.42 -10.99
C ALA A 341 14.61 -28.78 -10.67
N ALA A 342 14.47 -29.09 -9.40
CA ALA A 342 13.79 -30.28 -8.92
C ALA A 342 12.28 -30.20 -9.25
N ARG A 343 11.79 -31.16 -10.00
CA ARG A 343 10.37 -31.43 -10.22
C ARG A 343 9.75 -31.93 -8.90
N PRO A 344 8.57 -31.45 -8.49
CA PRO A 344 7.85 -32.07 -7.38
C PRO A 344 7.26 -33.44 -7.78
N PRO A 345 7.13 -34.39 -6.84
CA PRO A 345 6.60 -35.72 -7.12
C PRO A 345 5.11 -35.67 -7.41
N LYS A 346 4.68 -36.46 -8.45
CA LYS A 346 3.28 -36.70 -8.76
C LYS A 346 2.67 -37.56 -7.66
N THR A 347 1.81 -36.97 -6.82
CA THR A 347 0.89 -37.74 -5.98
C THR A 347 -0.31 -38.20 -6.80
N ALA A 348 -0.59 -39.50 -6.70
CA ALA A 348 -1.67 -40.19 -7.36
C ALA A 348 -3.03 -39.65 -6.85
N ALA A 349 -3.90 -39.32 -7.79
CA ALA A 349 -5.28 -38.95 -7.54
C ALA A 349 -6.09 -40.16 -7.02
N ALA A 350 -6.51 -40.09 -5.77
CA ALA A 350 -7.54 -40.97 -5.21
C ALA A 350 -8.92 -40.41 -5.61
N ARG A 351 -9.72 -41.25 -6.26
CA ARG A 351 -11.13 -41.00 -6.62
C ARG A 351 -11.99 -40.82 -5.37
N PRO A 352 -12.89 -39.82 -5.31
CA PRO A 352 -13.89 -39.76 -4.25
C PRO A 352 -15.01 -40.79 -4.47
N PRO A 353 -15.58 -41.36 -3.36
CA PRO A 353 -16.69 -42.34 -3.48
C PRO A 353 -18.00 -41.63 -3.86
N LYS A 354 -18.76 -42.29 -4.70
CA LYS A 354 -20.12 -41.91 -5.13
C LYS A 354 -21.07 -41.99 -3.94
N THR A 355 -21.59 -40.88 -3.49
CA THR A 355 -22.71 -40.83 -2.54
C THR A 355 -24.03 -40.82 -3.29
N VAL A 356 -24.85 -41.78 -2.97
CA VAL A 356 -26.20 -42.00 -3.49
C VAL A 356 -27.14 -40.92 -2.97
N ALA A 357 -27.85 -40.23 -3.86
CA ALA A 357 -28.88 -39.28 -3.54
C ALA A 357 -30.15 -39.98 -3.03
N GLN A 358 -30.51 -39.73 -1.78
CA GLN A 358 -31.87 -39.96 -1.28
C GLN A 358 -32.58 -38.63 -1.09
N LYS A 359 -33.64 -38.42 -1.85
CA LYS A 359 -34.63 -37.35 -1.64
C LYS A 359 -35.57 -37.73 -0.51
N PRO A 360 -35.92 -36.85 0.42
CA PRO A 360 -37.18 -36.92 1.13
C PRO A 360 -38.18 -35.92 0.54
N ALA A 361 -39.33 -36.42 0.18
CA ALA A 361 -40.49 -35.65 -0.17
C ALA A 361 -41.11 -35.00 1.10
N LEU A 362 -41.33 -33.72 1.12
CA LEU A 362 -42.14 -33.04 2.13
C LEU A 362 -43.41 -32.50 1.49
N LYS A 363 -44.54 -33.02 2.00
CA LYS A 363 -45.90 -32.64 1.67
C LYS A 363 -46.20 -31.21 2.09
N SER A 364 -46.80 -30.46 1.19
CA SER A 364 -47.44 -29.15 1.42
C SER A 364 -48.58 -29.26 2.41
N GLN A 365 -48.56 -28.48 3.49
CA GLN A 365 -49.74 -28.12 4.23
C GLN A 365 -49.94 -26.59 4.14
N LYS A 366 -50.97 -26.22 3.37
CA LYS A 366 -51.56 -24.88 3.38
C LYS A 366 -52.28 -24.71 4.71
N LYS A 367 -51.91 -23.72 5.51
CA LYS A 367 -52.76 -23.15 6.58
C LYS A 367 -53.10 -21.72 6.23
N ASN A 368 -54.41 -21.52 6.01
CA ASN A 368 -55.06 -20.22 5.91
C ASN A 368 -54.95 -19.49 7.24
N ILE A 369 -54.46 -18.26 7.24
CA ILE A 369 -54.62 -17.34 8.36
C ILE A 369 -55.28 -16.07 7.82
N ALA A 370 -56.47 -15.79 8.38
CA ALA A 370 -57.35 -14.70 8.06
C ALA A 370 -56.77 -13.33 8.45
N LYS A 371 -57.05 -12.31 7.64
CA LYS A 371 -56.77 -10.88 7.91
C LYS A 371 -57.72 -10.34 9.01
N PRO A 372 -57.26 -9.56 9.99
CA PRO A 372 -58.13 -8.77 10.82
C PRO A 372 -58.49 -7.43 10.17
N ALA A 373 -59.75 -7.06 10.29
CA ALA A 373 -60.40 -5.88 9.74
C ALA A 373 -59.95 -4.58 10.42
N VAL A 374 -59.75 -3.55 9.59
CA VAL A 374 -59.50 -2.16 10.01
C VAL A 374 -60.80 -1.51 10.41
N LYS A 375 -60.98 -1.10 11.68
CA LYS A 375 -62.04 -0.22 12.16
C LYS A 375 -61.62 1.25 11.97
N LYS A 376 -62.32 1.97 11.09
CA LYS A 376 -62.31 3.43 10.98
C LYS A 376 -63.00 4.06 12.19
N ALA A 377 -62.31 4.88 12.96
CA ALA A 377 -62.91 5.79 13.92
C ALA A 377 -63.04 7.19 13.32
N LYS A 378 -64.25 7.68 13.24
CA LYS A 378 -64.59 9.04 12.78
C LYS A 378 -64.27 10.06 13.88
N GLY A 379 -63.62 11.13 13.48
CA GLY A 379 -63.32 12.27 14.32
C GLY A 379 -64.53 13.15 14.58
N LYS A 380 -64.59 13.76 15.75
CA LYS A 380 -65.51 14.90 16.07
C LYS A 380 -64.63 16.16 16.23
N LYS A 381 -64.90 17.13 15.36
CA LYS A 381 -64.50 18.53 15.56
C LYS A 381 -65.26 19.09 16.79
N LYS A 382 -64.57 19.82 17.66
CA LYS A 382 -65.18 20.87 18.49
C LYS A 382 -64.27 22.11 18.42
N LYS A 383 -64.96 23.21 18.01
CA LYS A 383 -64.52 24.60 18.10
C LYS A 383 -64.39 25.01 19.56
N ARG A 384 -63.39 25.69 19.94
CA ARG A 384 -63.33 27.04 20.57
C ARG A 384 -61.96 27.58 20.56
#